data_f8f940338b266d202ef702ba7220d3e3
#
_entry.id   f8f940338b266d202ef702ba7220d3e3
#
_cell.length_a   1.000
_cell.length_b   1.000
_cell.length_c   1.000
_cell.angle_alpha   90.00
_cell.angle_beta   90.00
_cell.angle_gamma   90.00
#
_symmetry.space_group_name_H-M   'P 1'
#
loop_
_entity.id
_entity.type
_entity.pdbx_description
1 polymer ?
#
loop_
_entity_poly.entity_id
_entity_poly.type
_entity_poly.pdbx_seq_one_letter_code
_entity_poly.pdbx_strand_id
1 'polypeptide(L)'
;MKLDITTHVNKFLDKDIIKKYSNRKDEVFNLLDSASMNGWLNPDLAYINKILEVRDRVKRNSQCLVVVGIGGSFLGSAALYEMFKPYFKKGDFEIIYAGTTLSSSYMSELVEYLKTVDFSVNVISKSGTTMETSLTYAAIKKVMEEKYSSSELRERIIITTDPVKGNLRKEVEEIGYTAFEIPDNIGGRYSLLTAAHLFPLSFCIDINELISGYKKGILLKDLAFSYAVVRHSLFDSGKVVENFVTYENNFYYYLEWLKQLFGETEGKDGKGIL
;
A
#
# COMPACT_ATOMS: atom_id res chain seq x y z
N MET A 1 -21.37 0.39 7.51
CA MET A 1 -21.41 1.20 6.29
C MET A 1 -22.43 0.60 5.34
N LYS A 2 -23.34 1.39 4.76
CA LYS A 2 -24.32 0.93 3.77
C LYS A 2 -23.87 1.52 2.43
N LEU A 3 -23.58 0.66 1.46
CA LEU A 3 -23.27 1.08 0.10
C LEU A 3 -24.56 1.00 -0.72
N ASP A 4 -25.05 2.14 -1.21
CA ASP A 4 -26.16 2.22 -2.15
C ASP A 4 -25.60 2.53 -3.54
N ILE A 5 -25.64 1.54 -4.43
CA ILE A 5 -25.15 1.66 -5.81
C ILE A 5 -26.29 1.86 -6.82
N THR A 6 -27.54 1.90 -6.39
CA THR A 6 -28.69 1.84 -7.32
C THR A 6 -29.62 3.03 -7.27
N THR A 7 -29.76 3.71 -6.13
CA THR A 7 -30.84 4.72 -5.93
C THR A 7 -30.81 5.86 -6.95
N HIS A 8 -29.64 6.31 -7.39
CA HIS A 8 -29.53 7.43 -8.33
C HIS A 8 -29.08 7.01 -9.74
N VAL A 9 -28.55 5.81 -9.90
CA VAL A 9 -27.95 5.32 -11.16
C VAL A 9 -29.01 4.69 -12.09
N ASN A 10 -30.08 4.14 -11.55
CA ASN A 10 -31.13 3.44 -12.33
C ASN A 10 -31.75 4.27 -13.45
N LYS A 11 -31.70 5.61 -13.38
CA LYS A 11 -32.20 6.51 -14.44
C LYS A 11 -31.28 6.55 -15.66
N PHE A 12 -30.01 6.14 -15.51
CA PHE A 12 -28.96 6.25 -16.54
C PHE A 12 -28.51 4.88 -17.05
N LEU A 13 -29.04 3.80 -16.49
CA LEU A 13 -28.65 2.44 -16.82
C LEU A 13 -29.57 1.84 -17.87
N ASP A 14 -28.98 1.35 -18.94
CA ASP A 14 -29.66 0.51 -19.92
C ASP A 14 -29.87 -0.90 -19.34
N LYS A 15 -31.12 -1.37 -19.31
CA LYS A 15 -31.48 -2.66 -18.72
C LYS A 15 -30.87 -3.86 -19.47
N ASP A 16 -30.72 -3.74 -20.79
CA ASP A 16 -30.15 -4.81 -21.61
C ASP A 16 -28.65 -4.91 -21.41
N ILE A 17 -27.95 -3.78 -21.25
CA ILE A 17 -26.52 -3.74 -20.92
C ILE A 17 -26.29 -4.31 -19.51
N ILE A 18 -27.10 -3.91 -18.51
CA ILE A 18 -27.01 -4.50 -17.17
C ILE A 18 -27.19 -6.00 -17.21
N LYS A 19 -28.20 -6.51 -17.91
CA LYS A 19 -28.47 -7.95 -18.06
C LYS A 19 -27.30 -8.67 -18.71
N LYS A 20 -26.72 -8.10 -19.76
CA LYS A 20 -25.53 -8.64 -20.46
C LYS A 20 -24.38 -8.90 -19.48
N TYR A 21 -24.06 -7.93 -18.63
CA TYR A 21 -22.95 -8.08 -17.67
C TYR A 21 -23.31 -8.93 -16.46
N SER A 22 -24.54 -8.81 -15.94
CA SER A 22 -24.98 -9.61 -14.78
C SER A 22 -24.95 -11.12 -15.04
N ASN A 23 -25.16 -11.55 -16.26
CA ASN A 23 -25.10 -12.95 -16.65
C ASN A 23 -23.67 -13.53 -16.68
N ARG A 24 -22.62 -12.71 -16.52
CA ARG A 24 -21.22 -13.14 -16.55
C ARG A 24 -20.63 -13.36 -15.17
N LYS A 25 -21.44 -13.42 -14.12
CA LYS A 25 -20.96 -13.49 -12.73
C LYS A 25 -20.04 -14.68 -12.49
N ASP A 26 -20.49 -15.87 -12.86
CA ASP A 26 -19.72 -17.10 -12.62
C ASP A 26 -18.42 -17.14 -13.45
N GLU A 27 -18.48 -16.62 -14.68
CA GLU A 27 -17.28 -16.46 -15.53
C GLU A 27 -16.26 -15.55 -14.87
N VAL A 28 -16.69 -14.38 -14.38
CA VAL A 28 -15.80 -13.40 -13.74
C VAL A 28 -15.19 -13.97 -12.46
N PHE A 29 -15.96 -14.67 -11.64
CA PHE A 29 -15.43 -15.27 -10.41
C PHE A 29 -14.44 -16.41 -10.71
N ASN A 30 -14.72 -17.25 -11.70
CA ASN A 30 -13.78 -18.29 -12.13
C ASN A 30 -12.47 -17.70 -12.66
N LEU A 31 -12.52 -16.60 -13.42
CA LEU A 31 -11.33 -15.88 -13.89
C LEU A 31 -10.55 -15.29 -12.73
N LEU A 32 -11.22 -14.69 -11.75
CA LEU A 32 -10.58 -14.13 -10.56
C LEU A 32 -9.88 -15.21 -9.73
N ASP A 33 -10.55 -16.34 -9.50
CA ASP A 33 -10.02 -17.45 -8.71
C ASP A 33 -8.84 -18.15 -9.41
N SER A 34 -8.81 -18.16 -10.75
CA SER A 34 -7.73 -18.76 -11.55
C SER A 34 -6.58 -17.80 -11.90
N ALA A 35 -6.71 -16.51 -11.58
CA ALA A 35 -5.68 -15.52 -11.91
C ALA A 35 -4.38 -15.77 -11.12
N SER A 36 -3.23 -15.68 -11.79
CA SER A 36 -1.91 -15.85 -11.15
C SER A 36 -1.56 -14.77 -10.13
N MET A 37 -2.17 -13.58 -10.23
CA MET A 37 -1.94 -12.43 -9.36
C MET A 37 -3.09 -12.21 -8.37
N ASN A 38 -3.66 -13.27 -7.82
CA ASN A 38 -4.81 -13.24 -6.92
C ASN A 38 -4.46 -13.50 -5.44
N GLY A 39 -3.18 -13.54 -5.08
CA GLY A 39 -2.72 -13.78 -3.70
C GLY A 39 -3.29 -12.81 -2.66
N TRP A 40 -3.74 -11.64 -3.09
CA TRP A 40 -4.43 -10.68 -2.23
C TRP A 40 -5.80 -11.18 -1.73
N LEU A 41 -6.46 -12.12 -2.40
CA LEU A 41 -7.71 -12.73 -1.92
C LEU A 41 -7.49 -13.56 -0.65
N ASN A 42 -6.37 -14.28 -0.58
CA ASN A 42 -5.99 -15.15 0.53
C ASN A 42 -4.51 -14.91 0.89
N PRO A 43 -4.17 -13.74 1.48
CA PRO A 43 -2.79 -13.41 1.81
C PRO A 43 -2.23 -14.36 2.88
N ASP A 44 -0.97 -14.77 2.73
CA ASP A 44 -0.23 -15.43 3.80
C ASP A 44 0.04 -14.41 4.92
N LEU A 45 -0.33 -14.75 6.13
CA LEU A 45 -0.20 -13.91 7.32
C LEU A 45 0.74 -14.53 8.38
N ALA A 46 1.51 -15.56 8.04
CA ALA A 46 2.40 -16.24 8.98
C ALA A 46 3.47 -15.31 9.58
N TYR A 47 3.81 -14.23 8.87
CA TYR A 47 4.82 -13.25 9.31
C TYR A 47 4.31 -12.19 10.30
N ILE A 48 3.05 -12.21 10.72
CA ILE A 48 2.49 -11.18 11.62
C ILE A 48 3.25 -11.09 12.94
N ASN A 49 3.59 -12.22 13.57
CA ASN A 49 4.34 -12.22 14.83
C ASN A 49 5.72 -11.57 14.66
N LYS A 50 6.39 -11.82 13.53
CA LYS A 50 7.68 -11.19 13.20
C LYS A 50 7.51 -9.67 13.00
N ILE A 51 6.42 -9.22 12.38
CA ILE A 51 6.10 -7.79 12.25
C ILE A 51 6.01 -7.14 13.65
N LEU A 52 5.26 -7.74 14.56
CA LEU A 52 5.06 -7.20 15.91
C LEU A 52 6.35 -7.17 16.72
N GLU A 53 7.17 -8.22 16.62
CA GLU A 53 8.49 -8.29 17.25
C GLU A 53 9.43 -7.17 16.74
N VAL A 54 9.53 -7.02 15.42
CA VAL A 54 10.37 -5.99 14.80
C VAL A 54 9.86 -4.58 15.13
N ARG A 55 8.53 -4.37 15.12
CA ARG A 55 7.92 -3.12 15.58
C ARG A 55 8.34 -2.76 17.00
N ASP A 56 8.24 -3.72 17.93
CA ASP A 56 8.54 -3.48 19.33
C ASP A 56 10.04 -3.18 19.54
N ARG A 57 10.92 -3.81 18.76
CA ARG A 57 12.34 -3.46 18.72
C ARG A 57 12.54 -2.02 18.22
N VAL A 58 11.93 -1.65 17.11
CA VAL A 58 12.03 -0.28 16.54
C VAL A 58 11.50 0.76 17.52
N LYS A 59 10.37 0.53 18.18
CA LYS A 59 9.83 1.44 19.20
C LYS A 59 10.76 1.66 20.39
N ARG A 60 11.59 0.68 20.75
CA ARG A 60 12.55 0.83 21.85
C ARG A 60 13.77 1.65 21.49
N ASN A 61 14.18 1.66 20.24
CA ASN A 61 15.44 2.27 19.80
C ASN A 61 15.27 3.46 18.85
N SER A 62 14.04 3.84 18.50
CA SER A 62 13.75 4.90 17.54
C SER A 62 12.56 5.76 17.95
N GLN A 63 12.60 7.03 17.61
CA GLN A 63 11.53 8.00 17.80
C GLN A 63 10.59 8.04 16.58
N CYS A 64 11.09 7.65 15.41
CA CYS A 64 10.31 7.56 14.18
C CYS A 64 10.74 6.41 13.28
N LEU A 65 9.85 6.03 12.38
CA LEU A 65 10.11 5.11 11.26
C LEU A 65 10.05 5.88 9.95
N VAL A 66 11.14 5.89 9.19
CA VAL A 66 11.14 6.40 7.83
C VAL A 66 10.77 5.26 6.87
N VAL A 67 9.69 5.40 6.14
CA VAL A 67 9.23 4.42 5.15
C VAL A 67 9.61 4.93 3.77
N VAL A 68 10.52 4.24 3.10
CA VAL A 68 11.04 4.61 1.77
C VAL A 68 10.39 3.73 0.72
N GLY A 69 9.52 4.29 -0.09
CA GLY A 69 8.81 3.58 -1.15
C GLY A 69 7.90 4.51 -1.95
N ILE A 70 7.48 4.06 -3.13
CA ILE A 70 6.58 4.83 -4.01
C ILE A 70 5.41 3.98 -4.48
N GLY A 71 4.37 4.62 -5.00
CA GLY A 71 3.22 3.97 -5.62
C GLY A 71 2.62 2.89 -4.72
N GLY A 72 2.56 1.66 -5.22
CA GLY A 72 2.02 0.51 -4.49
C GLY A 72 2.81 0.12 -3.23
N SER A 73 4.04 0.59 -3.05
CA SER A 73 4.81 0.40 -1.80
C SER A 73 4.57 1.50 -0.75
N PHE A 74 3.75 2.50 -1.07
CA PHE A 74 3.50 3.69 -0.26
C PHE A 74 2.01 3.90 0.00
N LEU A 75 1.19 3.98 -1.06
CA LEU A 75 -0.17 4.51 -0.98
C LEU A 75 -1.09 3.75 -0.02
N GLY A 76 -1.01 2.42 0.02
CA GLY A 76 -1.87 1.63 0.89
C GLY A 76 -1.67 1.94 2.39
N SER A 77 -0.41 2.01 2.84
CA SER A 77 -0.11 2.35 4.24
C SER A 77 -0.33 3.83 4.53
N ALA A 78 0.04 4.74 3.62
CA ALA A 78 -0.19 6.17 3.79
C ALA A 78 -1.69 6.50 3.88
N ALA A 79 -2.52 5.84 3.04
CA ALA A 79 -3.96 5.99 3.10
C ALA A 79 -4.53 5.66 4.48
N LEU A 80 -4.20 4.48 5.00
CA LEU A 80 -4.72 4.07 6.32
C LEU A 80 -4.09 4.86 7.47
N TYR A 81 -2.80 5.19 7.38
CA TYR A 81 -2.15 6.05 8.37
C TYR A 81 -2.88 7.38 8.51
N GLU A 82 -3.12 8.09 7.41
CA GLU A 82 -3.82 9.38 7.45
C GLU A 82 -5.29 9.23 7.85
N MET A 83 -6.01 8.19 7.38
CA MET A 83 -7.41 7.93 7.76
C MET A 83 -7.61 7.78 9.27
N PHE A 84 -6.66 7.16 9.96
CA PHE A 84 -6.75 6.89 11.40
C PHE A 84 -5.97 7.87 12.26
N LYS A 85 -5.22 8.79 11.65
CA LYS A 85 -4.47 9.82 12.36
C LYS A 85 -5.41 10.83 13.02
N PRO A 86 -5.28 11.06 14.33
CA PRO A 86 -6.06 12.09 15.02
C PRO A 86 -5.74 13.49 14.50
N TYR A 87 -6.75 14.34 14.29
CA TYR A 87 -6.56 15.72 13.83
C TYR A 87 -5.74 16.59 14.78
N PHE A 88 -5.94 16.43 16.09
CA PHE A 88 -5.42 17.36 17.09
C PHE A 88 -4.52 16.71 18.15
N LYS A 89 -4.26 15.42 18.04
CA LYS A 89 -3.36 14.71 18.95
C LYS A 89 -2.14 14.21 18.20
N LYS A 90 -0.95 14.53 18.72
CA LYS A 90 0.28 13.91 18.20
C LYS A 90 0.25 12.41 18.53
N GLY A 91 0.58 11.56 17.56
CA GLY A 91 0.75 10.14 17.79
C GLY A 91 1.93 9.84 18.71
N ASP A 92 1.90 8.67 19.34
CA ASP A 92 2.99 8.24 20.24
C ASP A 92 4.27 7.86 19.47
N PHE A 93 4.16 7.61 18.17
CA PHE A 93 5.26 7.27 17.29
C PHE A 93 5.04 7.89 15.90
N GLU A 94 6.10 8.45 15.33
CA GLU A 94 6.01 9.14 14.04
C GLU A 94 6.36 8.20 12.87
N ILE A 95 5.58 8.27 11.79
CA ILE A 95 5.89 7.61 10.52
C ILE A 95 6.12 8.69 9.48
N ILE A 96 7.30 8.66 8.87
CA ILE A 96 7.71 9.60 7.82
C ILE A 96 7.78 8.84 6.51
N TYR A 97 6.94 9.21 5.55
CA TYR A 97 7.01 8.63 4.21
C TYR A 97 7.95 9.42 3.32
N ALA A 98 8.93 8.73 2.72
CA ALA A 98 9.94 9.31 1.86
C ALA A 98 10.06 8.55 0.53
N GLY A 99 10.63 9.19 -0.49
CA GLY A 99 10.81 8.60 -1.82
C GLY A 99 9.72 8.98 -2.82
N THR A 100 8.65 9.65 -2.39
CA THR A 100 7.57 10.13 -3.27
C THR A 100 7.96 11.40 -4.03
N THR A 101 9.06 12.01 -3.67
CA THR A 101 9.63 13.21 -4.32
C THR A 101 11.15 13.14 -4.33
N LEU A 102 11.75 13.71 -5.37
CA LEU A 102 13.19 13.96 -5.48
C LEU A 102 13.53 15.46 -5.32
N SER A 103 12.63 16.23 -4.71
CA SER A 103 12.89 17.65 -4.38
C SER A 103 14.12 17.77 -3.49
N SER A 104 15.10 18.55 -3.93
CA SER A 104 16.32 18.80 -3.16
C SER A 104 16.04 19.50 -1.81
N SER A 105 15.07 20.41 -1.77
CA SER A 105 14.64 21.07 -0.54
C SER A 105 14.08 20.08 0.46
N TYR A 106 13.13 19.21 0.03
CA TYR A 106 12.57 18.16 0.86
C TYR A 106 13.65 17.22 1.41
N MET A 107 14.55 16.74 0.53
CA MET A 107 15.61 15.82 0.94
C MET A 107 16.61 16.45 1.90
N SER A 108 16.96 17.73 1.69
CA SER A 108 17.84 18.47 2.61
C SER A 108 17.21 18.61 3.99
N GLU A 109 15.95 19.02 4.07
CA GLU A 109 15.22 19.15 5.34
C GLU A 109 15.06 17.81 6.04
N LEU A 110 14.73 16.76 5.31
CA LEU A 110 14.63 15.40 5.87
C LEU A 110 15.97 14.95 6.46
N VAL A 111 17.07 15.09 5.73
CA VAL A 111 18.42 14.70 6.18
C VAL A 111 18.81 15.48 7.45
N GLU A 112 18.59 16.80 7.48
CA GLU A 112 18.88 17.61 8.68
C GLU A 112 18.01 17.20 9.87
N TYR A 113 16.72 16.93 9.66
CA TYR A 113 15.84 16.42 10.72
C TYR A 113 16.33 15.07 11.28
N LEU A 114 16.69 14.12 10.42
CA LEU A 114 17.12 12.80 10.82
C LEU A 114 18.44 12.77 11.60
N LYS A 115 19.27 13.78 11.47
CA LYS A 115 20.47 13.97 12.33
C LYS A 115 20.07 14.25 13.78
N THR A 116 18.90 14.82 14.04
CA THR A 116 18.47 15.29 15.37
C THR A 116 17.67 14.24 16.16
N VAL A 117 17.14 13.18 15.52
CA VAL A 117 16.27 12.18 16.13
C VAL A 117 16.82 10.77 15.93
N ASP A 118 16.54 9.84 16.87
CA ASP A 118 16.81 8.43 16.63
C ASP A 118 15.72 7.83 15.76
N PHE A 119 16.13 7.13 14.70
CA PHE A 119 15.19 6.61 13.72
C PHE A 119 15.57 5.22 13.18
N SER A 120 14.59 4.54 12.66
CA SER A 120 14.74 3.34 11.83
C SER A 120 14.19 3.59 10.42
N VAL A 121 14.63 2.81 9.45
CA VAL A 121 14.15 2.90 8.07
C VAL A 121 13.56 1.58 7.60
N ASN A 122 12.42 1.63 6.93
CA ASN A 122 11.87 0.52 6.16
C ASN A 122 11.93 0.85 4.66
N VAL A 123 12.80 0.16 3.94
CA VAL A 123 12.97 0.34 2.49
C VAL A 123 12.12 -0.69 1.77
N ILE A 124 11.18 -0.23 0.97
CA ILE A 124 10.19 -1.08 0.30
C ILE A 124 10.35 -0.97 -1.22
N SER A 125 10.88 -2.02 -1.84
CA SER A 125 10.95 -2.12 -3.30
C SER A 125 11.05 -3.57 -3.72
N LYS A 126 10.08 -4.07 -4.50
CA LYS A 126 10.10 -5.44 -5.00
C LYS A 126 11.26 -5.67 -5.95
N SER A 127 11.49 -4.78 -6.92
CA SER A 127 12.59 -4.89 -7.88
C SER A 127 13.96 -4.55 -7.29
N GLY A 128 14.00 -3.72 -6.24
CA GLY A 128 15.23 -3.14 -5.70
C GLY A 128 15.92 -2.14 -6.64
N THR A 129 15.27 -1.74 -7.75
CA THR A 129 15.85 -0.88 -8.79
C THR A 129 15.08 0.42 -9.04
N THR A 130 14.01 0.67 -8.27
CA THR A 130 13.24 1.91 -8.37
C THR A 130 14.13 3.09 -8.01
N MET A 131 14.29 4.02 -8.94
CA MET A 131 15.27 5.11 -8.83
C MET A 131 15.01 6.00 -7.61
N GLU A 132 13.76 6.43 -7.41
CA GLU A 132 13.36 7.31 -6.31
C GLU A 132 13.64 6.64 -4.96
N THR A 133 13.27 5.36 -4.81
CA THR A 133 13.56 4.58 -3.60
C THR A 133 15.05 4.44 -3.37
N SER A 134 15.83 4.13 -4.42
CA SER A 134 17.27 3.93 -4.31
C SER A 134 18.03 5.20 -3.93
N LEU A 135 17.70 6.33 -4.57
CA LEU A 135 18.33 7.64 -4.26
C LEU A 135 17.97 8.11 -2.85
N THR A 136 16.70 8.00 -2.47
CA THR A 136 16.25 8.38 -1.13
C THR A 136 16.90 7.50 -0.06
N TYR A 137 16.94 6.18 -0.27
CA TYR A 137 17.59 5.27 0.66
C TYR A 137 19.09 5.54 0.78
N ALA A 138 19.81 5.79 -0.32
CA ALA A 138 21.23 6.13 -0.28
C ALA A 138 21.51 7.38 0.55
N ALA A 139 20.70 8.43 0.42
CA ALA A 139 20.84 9.64 1.21
C ALA A 139 20.60 9.38 2.71
N ILE A 140 19.53 8.63 3.05
CA ILE A 140 19.20 8.30 4.45
C ILE A 140 20.26 7.36 5.05
N LYS A 141 20.72 6.36 4.29
CA LYS A 141 21.74 5.41 4.73
C LYS A 141 23.03 6.11 5.11
N LYS A 142 23.45 7.13 4.35
CA LYS A 142 24.62 7.94 4.70
C LYS A 142 24.48 8.61 6.07
N VAL A 143 23.32 9.18 6.38
CA VAL A 143 23.04 9.75 7.72
C VAL A 143 23.12 8.66 8.79
N MET A 144 22.59 7.47 8.52
CA MET A 144 22.63 6.34 9.46
C MET A 144 24.06 5.87 9.71
N GLU A 145 24.88 5.75 8.67
CA GLU A 145 26.30 5.34 8.76
C GLU A 145 27.16 6.33 9.54
N GLU A 146 26.84 7.63 9.49
CA GLU A 146 27.50 8.68 10.30
C GLU A 146 27.05 8.64 11.77
N LYS A 147 25.86 8.09 12.07
CA LYS A 147 25.21 8.17 13.38
C LYS A 147 25.28 6.87 14.19
N TYR A 148 25.23 5.74 13.54
CA TYR A 148 25.06 4.42 14.16
C TYR A 148 26.19 3.47 13.85
N SER A 149 26.50 2.60 14.82
CA SER A 149 27.44 1.49 14.63
C SER A 149 26.91 0.43 13.67
N SER A 150 27.77 -0.42 13.13
CA SER A 150 27.34 -1.51 12.21
C SER A 150 26.34 -2.48 12.85
N SER A 151 26.37 -2.68 14.17
CA SER A 151 25.37 -3.51 14.87
C SER A 151 24.02 -2.81 14.95
N GLU A 152 23.99 -1.51 15.23
CA GLU A 152 22.77 -0.71 15.28
C GLU A 152 22.15 -0.56 13.89
N LEU A 153 22.95 -0.42 12.83
CA LEU A 153 22.45 -0.39 11.45
C LEU A 153 21.67 -1.66 11.12
N ARG A 154 22.15 -2.85 11.52
CA ARG A 154 21.42 -4.12 11.30
C ARG A 154 20.08 -4.17 12.01
N GLU A 155 19.95 -3.50 13.14
CA GLU A 155 18.69 -3.45 13.88
C GLU A 155 17.69 -2.40 13.35
N ARG A 156 18.23 -1.29 12.81
CA ARG A 156 17.44 -0.11 12.40
C ARG A 156 17.05 -0.10 10.92
N ILE A 157 17.79 -0.82 10.06
CA ILE A 157 17.47 -0.96 8.65
C ILE A 157 16.63 -2.21 8.44
N ILE A 158 15.42 -2.01 7.97
CA ILE A 158 14.47 -3.06 7.63
C ILE A 158 14.23 -3.01 6.11
N ILE A 159 14.39 -4.12 5.43
CA ILE A 159 14.22 -4.23 3.99
C ILE A 159 12.98 -5.05 3.69
N THR A 160 12.08 -4.50 2.88
CA THR A 160 10.89 -5.21 2.39
C THR A 160 11.02 -5.35 0.87
N THR A 161 11.33 -6.56 0.40
CA THR A 161 11.73 -6.78 -1.00
C THR A 161 11.36 -8.18 -1.51
N ASP A 162 11.73 -8.48 -2.74
CA ASP A 162 11.62 -9.82 -3.33
C ASP A 162 12.36 -10.87 -2.47
N PRO A 163 11.80 -12.08 -2.29
CA PRO A 163 12.45 -13.10 -1.48
C PRO A 163 13.76 -13.66 -2.05
N VAL A 164 13.99 -13.54 -3.36
CA VAL A 164 15.06 -14.28 -4.07
C VAL A 164 16.02 -13.36 -4.82
N LYS A 165 15.55 -12.24 -5.36
CA LYS A 165 16.30 -11.43 -6.34
C LYS A 165 16.24 -9.93 -6.06
N GLY A 166 17.15 -9.20 -6.71
CA GLY A 166 17.24 -7.74 -6.63
C GLY A 166 18.37 -7.25 -5.73
N ASN A 167 18.71 -5.97 -5.87
CA ASN A 167 19.85 -5.37 -5.14
C ASN A 167 19.61 -5.32 -3.63
N LEU A 168 18.37 -5.01 -3.21
CA LEU A 168 18.02 -5.00 -1.79
C LEU A 168 18.11 -6.40 -1.18
N ARG A 169 17.76 -7.46 -1.93
CA ARG A 169 17.90 -8.84 -1.45
C ARG A 169 19.37 -9.22 -1.22
N LYS A 170 20.25 -8.87 -2.15
CA LYS A 170 21.69 -9.07 -1.99
C LYS A 170 22.23 -8.36 -0.75
N GLU A 171 21.82 -7.11 -0.54
CA GLU A 171 22.22 -6.33 0.64
C GLU A 171 21.75 -6.99 1.95
N VAL A 172 20.54 -7.57 1.98
CA VAL A 172 20.06 -8.35 3.12
C VAL A 172 20.96 -9.56 3.40
N GLU A 173 21.35 -10.30 2.37
CA GLU A 173 22.17 -11.51 2.49
C GLU A 173 23.62 -11.19 2.91
N GLU A 174 24.19 -10.13 2.37
CA GLU A 174 25.59 -9.74 2.64
C GLU A 174 25.76 -9.09 4.02
N ILE A 175 24.81 -8.26 4.47
CA ILE A 175 24.96 -7.46 5.69
C ILE A 175 24.17 -8.07 6.86
N GLY A 176 23.10 -8.81 6.59
CA GLY A 176 22.24 -9.42 7.61
C GLY A 176 21.17 -8.47 8.16
N TYR A 177 20.64 -7.57 7.32
CA TYR A 177 19.51 -6.73 7.69
C TYR A 177 18.24 -7.54 7.96
N THR A 178 17.38 -7.01 8.83
CA THR A 178 16.03 -7.56 9.00
C THR A 178 15.25 -7.43 7.70
N ALA A 179 14.68 -8.51 7.21
CA ALA A 179 13.93 -8.48 5.95
C ALA A 179 12.51 -9.02 6.10
N PHE A 180 11.61 -8.41 5.33
CA PHE A 180 10.29 -8.92 4.99
C PHE A 180 10.20 -9.19 3.48
N GLU A 181 9.34 -10.13 3.12
CA GLU A 181 9.17 -10.56 1.75
C GLU A 181 7.91 -9.98 1.12
N ILE A 182 8.01 -9.62 -0.17
CA ILE A 182 6.87 -9.23 -0.98
C ILE A 182 6.50 -10.44 -1.86
N PRO A 183 5.30 -11.04 -1.68
CA PRO A 183 4.88 -12.19 -2.46
C PRO A 183 4.84 -11.92 -3.96
N ASP A 184 5.23 -12.91 -4.76
CA ASP A 184 5.26 -12.77 -6.22
C ASP A 184 3.86 -12.67 -6.85
N ASN A 185 2.88 -13.32 -6.23
CA ASN A 185 1.49 -13.37 -6.70
C ASN A 185 0.63 -12.19 -6.23
N ILE A 186 1.26 -11.12 -5.69
CA ILE A 186 0.56 -9.90 -5.27
C ILE A 186 1.19 -8.69 -5.98
N GLY A 187 0.38 -7.95 -6.73
CA GLY A 187 0.78 -6.68 -7.33
C GLY A 187 0.89 -5.55 -6.31
N GLY A 188 1.72 -4.55 -6.59
CA GLY A 188 1.99 -3.44 -5.66
C GLY A 188 0.72 -2.75 -5.14
N ARG A 189 -0.20 -2.38 -6.03
CA ARG A 189 -1.47 -1.71 -5.65
C ARG A 189 -2.44 -2.58 -4.85
N TYR A 190 -2.23 -3.92 -4.82
CA TYR A 190 -3.01 -4.90 -4.05
C TYR A 190 -2.32 -5.36 -2.78
N SER A 191 -1.15 -4.81 -2.44
CA SER A 191 -0.25 -5.34 -1.41
C SER A 191 -0.57 -4.91 0.03
N LEU A 192 -1.77 -4.36 0.29
CA LEU A 192 -2.14 -3.84 1.61
C LEU A 192 -1.92 -4.85 2.75
N LEU A 193 -2.29 -6.11 2.54
CA LEU A 193 -2.06 -7.18 3.54
C LEU A 193 -0.74 -7.92 3.32
N THR A 194 0.30 -7.22 2.86
CA THR A 194 1.68 -7.72 2.90
C THR A 194 2.49 -6.96 3.93
N ALA A 195 3.66 -7.46 4.25
CA ALA A 195 4.56 -6.79 5.19
C ALA A 195 4.93 -5.36 4.76
N ALA A 196 4.87 -5.05 3.45
CA ALA A 196 5.12 -3.72 2.93
C ALA A 196 4.24 -2.63 3.58
N HIS A 197 3.00 -2.98 3.90
CA HIS A 197 2.06 -2.04 4.53
C HIS A 197 1.74 -2.41 5.97
N LEU A 198 1.64 -3.69 6.31
CA LEU A 198 1.32 -4.11 7.67
C LEU A 198 2.40 -3.73 8.67
N PHE A 199 3.68 -3.74 8.26
CA PHE A 199 4.76 -3.36 9.17
C PHE A 199 4.66 -1.86 9.56
N PRO A 200 4.66 -0.88 8.65
CA PRO A 200 4.48 0.52 9.05
C PRO A 200 3.13 0.77 9.75
N LEU A 201 2.04 0.15 9.32
CA LEU A 201 0.74 0.33 9.96
C LEU A 201 0.67 -0.21 11.39
N SER A 202 1.48 -1.23 11.73
CA SER A 202 1.52 -1.79 13.07
C SER A 202 1.94 -0.79 14.17
N PHE A 203 2.51 0.35 13.79
CA PHE A 203 2.88 1.41 14.72
C PHE A 203 1.72 2.31 15.11
N CYS A 204 0.65 2.36 14.33
CA CYS A 204 -0.43 3.34 14.48
C CYS A 204 -1.83 2.72 14.57
N ILE A 205 -2.04 1.50 14.10
CA ILE A 205 -3.33 0.80 14.16
C ILE A 205 -3.17 -0.66 14.63
N ASP A 206 -4.25 -1.25 15.11
CA ASP A 206 -4.30 -2.69 15.36
C ASP A 206 -4.42 -3.44 14.01
N ILE A 207 -3.32 -4.09 13.61
CA ILE A 207 -3.28 -4.85 12.35
C ILE A 207 -4.17 -6.09 12.36
N ASN A 208 -4.53 -6.65 13.54
CA ASN A 208 -5.46 -7.78 13.62
C ASN A 208 -6.89 -7.32 13.33
N GLU A 209 -7.28 -6.14 13.79
CA GLU A 209 -8.57 -5.53 13.43
C GLU A 209 -8.62 -5.20 11.93
N LEU A 210 -7.54 -4.67 11.36
CA LEU A 210 -7.43 -4.43 9.92
C LEU A 210 -7.61 -5.73 9.12
N ILE A 211 -6.90 -6.79 9.50
CA ILE A 211 -7.01 -8.11 8.86
C ILE A 211 -8.43 -8.67 8.98
N SER A 212 -9.06 -8.54 10.16
CA SER A 212 -10.44 -8.95 10.37
C SER A 212 -11.41 -8.18 9.45
N GLY A 213 -11.22 -6.87 9.33
CA GLY A 213 -11.97 -6.01 8.41
C GLY A 213 -11.80 -6.42 6.96
N TYR A 214 -10.57 -6.70 6.55
CA TYR A 214 -10.26 -7.16 5.20
C TYR A 214 -10.95 -8.48 4.86
N LYS A 215 -10.85 -9.48 5.75
CA LYS A 215 -11.54 -10.78 5.58
C LYS A 215 -13.05 -10.61 5.42
N LYS A 216 -13.67 -9.69 6.17
CA LYS A 216 -15.10 -9.35 5.99
C LYS A 216 -15.36 -8.69 4.62
N GLY A 217 -14.44 -7.84 4.15
CA GLY A 217 -14.51 -7.18 2.85
C GLY A 217 -14.51 -8.19 1.68
N ILE A 218 -13.65 -9.19 1.74
CA ILE A 218 -13.57 -10.25 0.70
C ILE A 218 -14.90 -11.01 0.56
N LEU A 219 -15.68 -11.14 1.64
CA LEU A 219 -17.00 -11.77 1.58
C LEU A 219 -18.04 -10.95 0.82
N LEU A 220 -17.77 -9.68 0.53
CA LEU A 220 -18.66 -8.79 -0.21
C LEU A 220 -18.47 -8.88 -1.75
N LYS A 221 -17.95 -9.99 -2.26
CA LYS A 221 -17.67 -10.16 -3.69
C LYS A 221 -18.90 -9.95 -4.59
N ASP A 222 -20.09 -10.31 -4.13
CA ASP A 222 -21.33 -10.09 -4.88
C ASP A 222 -21.68 -8.61 -5.01
N LEU A 223 -21.43 -7.83 -3.97
CA LEU A 223 -21.59 -6.37 -3.99
C LEU A 223 -20.53 -5.71 -4.92
N ALA A 224 -19.27 -6.19 -4.84
CA ALA A 224 -18.21 -5.74 -5.73
C ALA A 224 -18.54 -6.04 -7.19
N PHE A 225 -19.07 -7.23 -7.48
CA PHE A 225 -19.53 -7.60 -8.82
C PHE A 225 -20.66 -6.68 -9.31
N SER A 226 -21.65 -6.40 -8.45
CA SER A 226 -22.75 -5.49 -8.78
C SER A 226 -22.24 -4.08 -9.10
N TYR A 227 -21.25 -3.59 -8.35
CA TYR A 227 -20.58 -2.33 -8.63
C TYR A 227 -19.85 -2.36 -9.98
N ALA A 228 -19.12 -3.42 -10.28
CA ALA A 228 -18.44 -3.59 -11.56
C ALA A 228 -19.43 -3.60 -12.74
N VAL A 229 -20.59 -4.27 -12.60
CA VAL A 229 -21.66 -4.27 -13.64
C VAL A 229 -22.16 -2.86 -13.90
N VAL A 230 -22.42 -2.07 -12.85
CA VAL A 230 -22.85 -0.68 -12.98
C VAL A 230 -21.79 0.16 -13.70
N ARG A 231 -20.53 0.06 -13.30
CA ARG A 231 -19.42 0.80 -13.93
C ARG A 231 -19.29 0.46 -15.42
N HIS A 232 -19.28 -0.82 -15.78
CA HIS A 232 -19.21 -1.24 -17.17
C HIS A 232 -20.43 -0.77 -17.99
N SER A 233 -21.62 -0.82 -17.41
CA SER A 233 -22.84 -0.35 -18.09
C SER A 233 -22.78 1.15 -18.38
N LEU A 234 -22.27 1.93 -17.45
CA LEU A 234 -22.06 3.37 -17.63
C LEU A 234 -20.97 3.66 -18.66
N PHE A 235 -19.89 2.91 -18.65
CA PHE A 235 -18.79 3.02 -19.62
C PHE A 235 -19.30 2.73 -21.05
N ASP A 236 -20.05 1.66 -21.28
CA ASP A 236 -20.67 1.34 -22.56
C ASP A 236 -21.66 2.44 -23.02
N SER A 237 -22.24 3.19 -22.07
CA SER A 237 -23.10 4.34 -22.33
C SER A 237 -22.33 5.66 -22.54
N GLY A 238 -20.99 5.60 -22.66
CA GLY A 238 -20.11 6.74 -22.90
C GLY A 238 -19.71 7.54 -21.65
N LYS A 239 -19.90 7.02 -20.43
CA LYS A 239 -19.43 7.63 -19.18
C LYS A 239 -18.02 7.13 -18.88
N VAL A 240 -17.02 7.88 -19.32
CA VAL A 240 -15.61 7.46 -19.26
C VAL A 240 -14.83 8.04 -18.08
N VAL A 241 -15.48 8.79 -17.20
CA VAL A 241 -14.86 9.37 -16.00
C VAL A 241 -15.65 8.96 -14.77
N GLU A 242 -14.97 8.46 -13.75
CA GLU A 242 -15.49 8.20 -12.41
C GLU A 242 -14.84 9.17 -11.41
N ASN A 243 -15.66 9.92 -10.69
CA ASN A 243 -15.17 10.89 -9.73
C ASN A 243 -15.46 10.43 -8.30
N PHE A 244 -14.41 10.21 -7.51
CA PHE A 244 -14.50 9.90 -6.09
C PHE A 244 -14.45 11.18 -5.28
N VAL A 245 -15.48 11.43 -4.49
CA VAL A 245 -15.63 12.65 -3.68
C VAL A 245 -15.69 12.27 -2.19
N THR A 246 -14.93 12.96 -1.37
CA THR A 246 -14.99 12.84 0.09
C THR A 246 -15.02 14.23 0.74
N TYR A 247 -15.67 14.32 1.90
CA TYR A 247 -15.65 15.50 2.77
C TYR A 247 -14.66 15.36 3.94
N GLU A 248 -14.05 14.17 4.07
CA GLU A 248 -13.02 13.89 5.07
C GLU A 248 -11.62 14.16 4.53
N ASN A 249 -10.91 15.11 5.10
CA ASN A 249 -9.56 15.49 4.67
C ASN A 249 -8.57 14.32 4.79
N ASN A 250 -8.73 13.50 5.82
CA ASN A 250 -7.87 12.33 6.06
C ASN A 250 -8.01 11.22 4.99
N PHE A 251 -8.96 11.34 4.07
CA PHE A 251 -9.15 10.40 2.96
C PHE A 251 -8.35 10.76 1.70
N TYR A 252 -7.52 11.82 1.71
CA TYR A 252 -6.77 12.24 0.53
C TYR A 252 -5.94 11.09 -0.07
N TYR A 253 -5.08 10.44 0.71
CA TYR A 253 -4.26 9.31 0.21
C TYR A 253 -5.08 8.07 -0.13
N TYR A 254 -6.25 7.90 0.47
CA TYR A 254 -7.16 6.83 0.06
C TYR A 254 -7.67 7.05 -1.37
N LEU A 255 -8.01 8.28 -1.74
CA LEU A 255 -8.41 8.63 -3.10
C LEU A 255 -7.23 8.47 -4.08
N GLU A 256 -6.02 8.84 -3.69
CA GLU A 256 -4.81 8.61 -4.49
C GLU A 256 -4.55 7.11 -4.72
N TRP A 257 -4.77 6.29 -3.69
CA TRP A 257 -4.66 4.84 -3.82
C TRP A 257 -5.73 4.27 -4.76
N LEU A 258 -6.98 4.74 -4.68
CA LEU A 258 -8.04 4.33 -5.61
C LEU A 258 -7.68 4.69 -7.06
N LYS A 259 -7.12 5.87 -7.32
CA LYS A 259 -6.65 6.25 -8.67
C LYS A 259 -5.62 5.25 -9.20
N GLN A 260 -4.62 4.90 -8.40
CA GLN A 260 -3.65 3.89 -8.80
C GLN A 260 -4.31 2.52 -9.00
N LEU A 261 -5.15 2.09 -8.05
CA LEU A 261 -5.82 0.80 -8.11
C LEU A 261 -6.64 0.62 -9.39
N PHE A 262 -7.50 1.57 -9.70
CA PHE A 262 -8.35 1.50 -10.89
C PHE A 262 -7.55 1.82 -12.17
N GLY A 263 -6.77 2.88 -12.20
CA GLY A 263 -6.03 3.28 -13.39
C GLY A 263 -5.06 2.21 -13.89
N GLU A 264 -4.25 1.62 -13.00
CA GLU A 264 -3.32 0.56 -13.40
C GLU A 264 -4.01 -0.80 -13.65
N THR A 265 -5.18 -1.04 -13.06
CA THR A 265 -5.92 -2.30 -13.27
C THR A 265 -6.67 -2.28 -14.59
N GLU A 266 -7.37 -1.20 -14.89
CA GLU A 266 -8.28 -1.08 -16.01
C GLU A 266 -7.66 -0.38 -17.23
N GLY A 267 -6.67 0.49 -17.03
CA GLY A 267 -5.99 1.25 -18.09
C GLY A 267 -5.13 0.37 -18.99
N LYS A 268 -5.75 -0.50 -19.79
CA LYS A 268 -5.11 -1.42 -20.73
C LYS A 268 -5.65 -1.17 -22.15
N ASP A 269 -4.78 -1.30 -23.14
CA ASP A 269 -5.13 -1.22 -24.58
C ASP A 269 -5.89 0.07 -24.96
N GLY A 270 -5.57 1.20 -24.32
CA GLY A 270 -6.26 2.47 -24.56
C GLY A 270 -7.70 2.51 -24.03
N LYS A 271 -8.07 1.58 -23.14
CA LYS A 271 -9.38 1.50 -22.50
C LYS A 271 -9.23 1.77 -20.99
N GLY A 272 -10.38 1.94 -20.35
CA GLY A 272 -10.48 2.14 -18.91
C GLY A 272 -11.32 3.36 -18.57
N ILE A 273 -11.73 3.44 -17.32
CA ILE A 273 -12.46 4.57 -16.75
C ILE A 273 -11.44 5.46 -16.04
N LEU A 274 -11.46 6.76 -16.35
CA LEU A 274 -10.58 7.76 -15.75
C LEU A 274 -11.08 8.21 -14.40
#